data_ae8f36900808e794f2016f0ea29700d9
#
_entry.id   ae8f36900808e794f2016f0ea29700d9
#
_cell.length_a   1.000
_cell.length_b   1.000
_cell.length_c   1.000
_cell.angle_alpha   90.00
_cell.angle_beta   90.00
_cell.angle_gamma   90.00
#
_symmetry.space_group_name_H-M   'P 1'
#
loop_
_entity.id
_entity.type
_entity.pdbx_description
1 polymer ?
#
loop_
_entity_poly.entity_id
_entity_poly.type
_entity_poly.pdbx_seq_one_letter_code
_entity_poly.pdbx_strand_id
1 'polypeptide(L)'
;MDKRMVGKWYKDELEETLNIFDETPPRMKMSLASSGHYDFEPMRVRESDGFLCFEINDEYYRMVYRIKYDAGRLVGSYTQFGKETPVEYHRISDIPEDMPYHFEPSATKTYVAESELTRHELLEKYASYAPDADDEPYETEYVLGGELPDVLEKYGYSSYVSGISPDDDKIAFSLLAFVCDHFGHDGSRGLGPDRDIAGVIAFCEEHDMRTNCRGLALLLASLLRKSGIKARHITCLPFEEPFNDCHVVVDCLLPSGQRIMLDPTQRLYYTDKNGAYVSLEKLRTMLINGEAPVPNADASYNGGAFSADDNIEYMTKNTLRFSRGKQYADGTDIENSELIPAEYPTDAFPESRRHIFTHNAELFWRM
;
A
#
# COMPACT_ATOMS: atom_id res chain seq x y z
N MET A 1 15.06 -14.11 24.94
CA MET A 1 15.36 -12.66 24.83
C MET A 1 16.33 -12.24 25.92
N ASP A 2 17.25 -11.35 25.62
CA ASP A 2 18.11 -10.73 26.63
C ASP A 2 17.24 -9.88 27.58
N LYS A 3 17.17 -10.24 28.86
CA LYS A 3 16.31 -9.54 29.83
C LYS A 3 16.67 -8.08 30.04
N ARG A 4 17.90 -7.68 29.66
CA ARG A 4 18.32 -6.28 29.65
C ARG A 4 17.61 -5.44 28.60
N MET A 5 16.92 -6.06 27.65
CA MET A 5 16.11 -5.36 26.66
C MET A 5 14.71 -4.97 27.18
N VAL A 6 14.25 -5.61 28.25
CA VAL A 6 12.94 -5.30 28.88
C VAL A 6 12.94 -3.86 29.39
N GLY A 7 11.88 -3.12 29.11
CA GLY A 7 11.73 -1.73 29.52
C GLY A 7 11.16 -0.81 28.46
N LYS A 8 11.18 0.48 28.75
CA LYS A 8 10.76 1.56 27.84
C LYS A 8 12.00 2.27 27.29
N TRP A 9 12.05 2.35 25.98
CA TRP A 9 13.16 2.88 25.21
C TRP A 9 12.69 4.02 24.34
N TYR A 10 13.57 4.97 24.04
CA TYR A 10 13.28 6.15 23.24
C TYR A 10 14.38 6.45 22.24
N LYS A 11 13.99 6.95 21.09
CA LYS A 11 14.85 7.43 20.02
C LYS A 11 14.38 8.83 19.59
N ASP A 12 15.29 9.82 19.60
CA ASP A 12 14.96 11.22 19.31
C ASP A 12 14.46 11.42 17.87
N GLU A 13 15.06 10.71 16.93
CA GLU A 13 14.63 10.70 15.55
C GLU A 13 13.25 10.05 15.45
N LEU A 14 12.25 10.74 14.89
CA LEU A 14 10.86 10.33 14.84
C LEU A 14 10.12 10.31 16.20
N GLU A 15 10.74 10.74 17.29
CA GLU A 15 10.16 10.66 18.65
C GLU A 15 9.61 9.26 18.94
N GLU A 16 10.40 8.25 18.61
CA GLU A 16 9.99 6.86 18.66
C GLU A 16 10.14 6.29 20.06
N THR A 17 9.07 5.70 20.58
CA THR A 17 9.06 4.99 21.85
C THR A 17 8.84 3.50 21.61
N LEU A 18 9.69 2.66 22.21
CA LEU A 18 9.61 1.20 22.13
C LEU A 18 9.49 0.61 23.52
N ASN A 19 8.40 -0.14 23.78
CA ASN A 19 8.15 -0.90 25.00
C ASN A 19 8.36 -2.38 24.74
N ILE A 20 9.23 -3.03 25.53
CA ILE A 20 9.55 -4.47 25.43
C ILE A 20 9.19 -5.13 26.76
N PHE A 21 8.29 -6.13 26.71
CA PHE A 21 7.77 -6.85 27.86
C PHE A 21 8.51 -8.18 28.08
N ASP A 22 8.65 -8.61 29.36
CA ASP A 22 9.24 -9.92 29.74
C ASP A 22 8.21 -11.04 29.53
N GLU A 23 7.89 -11.33 28.29
CA GLU A 23 6.94 -12.38 27.88
C GLU A 23 7.63 -13.35 26.90
N THR A 24 7.01 -14.51 26.65
CA THR A 24 7.52 -15.51 25.68
C THR A 24 6.39 -16.00 24.78
N PRO A 25 6.37 -15.67 23.48
CA PRO A 25 7.31 -14.77 22.77
C PRO A 25 7.29 -13.35 23.34
N PRO A 26 8.33 -12.53 23.14
CA PRO A 26 8.36 -11.16 23.61
C PRO A 26 7.21 -10.37 23.02
N ARG A 27 6.42 -9.70 23.87
CA ARG A 27 5.43 -8.71 23.44
C ARG A 27 6.08 -7.34 23.38
N MET A 28 5.67 -6.55 22.40
CA MET A 28 6.23 -5.21 22.17
C MET A 28 5.12 -4.24 21.80
N LYS A 29 5.33 -2.96 22.13
CA LYS A 29 4.52 -1.84 21.65
C LYS A 29 5.42 -0.71 21.21
N MET A 30 5.07 -0.03 20.13
CA MET A 30 5.83 1.07 19.57
C MET A 30 4.93 2.25 19.27
N SER A 31 5.44 3.45 19.52
CA SER A 31 4.78 4.72 19.18
C SER A 31 5.72 5.60 18.39
N LEU A 32 5.23 6.25 17.34
CA LEU A 32 5.96 7.15 16.45
C LEU A 32 5.30 8.54 16.50
N ALA A 33 5.61 9.34 17.51
CA ALA A 33 4.96 10.62 17.74
C ALA A 33 5.15 11.63 16.58
N SER A 34 6.30 11.63 15.94
CA SER A 34 6.59 12.53 14.80
C SER A 34 5.80 12.18 13.53
N SER A 35 5.30 10.94 13.42
CA SER A 35 4.52 10.48 12.26
C SER A 35 3.01 10.60 12.49
N GLY A 36 2.58 11.15 13.61
CA GLY A 36 1.18 11.32 13.90
C GLY A 36 0.62 10.42 14.98
N HIS A 37 1.42 10.09 15.98
CA HIS A 37 0.98 9.27 17.11
C HIS A 37 0.44 7.90 16.70
N TYR A 38 1.13 7.22 15.77
CA TYR A 38 0.82 5.84 15.46
C TYR A 38 1.35 4.93 16.56
N ASP A 39 0.44 4.22 17.22
CA ASP A 39 0.81 3.14 18.11
C ASP A 39 0.76 1.82 17.33
N PHE A 40 1.86 1.06 17.36
CA PHE A 40 2.00 -0.19 16.65
C PHE A 40 2.19 -1.34 17.62
N GLU A 41 1.60 -2.48 17.28
CA GLU A 41 2.00 -3.77 17.84
C GLU A 41 2.98 -4.44 16.89
N PRO A 42 4.29 -4.49 17.23
CA PRO A 42 5.27 -5.18 16.42
C PRO A 42 4.91 -6.65 16.20
N MET A 43 5.01 -7.09 14.96
CA MET A 43 4.67 -8.44 14.54
C MET A 43 5.92 -9.29 14.28
N ARG A 44 5.74 -10.61 14.18
CA ARG A 44 6.81 -11.58 13.87
C ARG A 44 8.02 -11.43 14.79
N VAL A 45 7.76 -11.12 16.06
CA VAL A 45 8.81 -10.93 17.07
C VAL A 45 9.54 -12.24 17.28
N ARG A 46 10.85 -12.26 17.01
CA ARG A 46 11.71 -13.44 17.15
C ARG A 46 13.13 -13.05 17.48
N GLU A 47 13.86 -13.99 18.04
CA GLU A 47 15.31 -13.88 18.22
C GLU A 47 16.03 -14.57 17.07
N SER A 48 17.05 -13.91 16.52
CA SER A 48 17.94 -14.47 15.51
C SER A 48 19.34 -13.89 15.67
N ASP A 49 20.34 -14.76 15.80
CA ASP A 49 21.77 -14.39 15.89
C ASP A 49 22.10 -13.32 16.95
N GLY A 50 21.42 -13.40 18.10
CA GLY A 50 21.59 -12.45 19.21
C GLY A 50 20.90 -11.11 19.03
N PHE A 51 20.05 -10.98 18.00
CA PHE A 51 19.20 -9.82 17.77
C PHE A 51 17.74 -10.16 18.07
N LEU A 52 17.00 -9.19 18.54
CA LEU A 52 15.55 -9.17 18.54
C LEU A 52 15.11 -8.60 17.20
N CYS A 53 14.39 -9.40 16.41
CA CYS A 53 13.85 -9.04 15.10
C CYS A 53 12.35 -8.92 15.21
N PHE A 54 11.79 -7.89 14.59
CA PHE A 54 10.35 -7.67 14.54
C PHE A 54 9.97 -6.81 13.33
N GLU A 55 8.70 -6.77 13.01
CA GLU A 55 8.16 -6.00 11.91
C GLU A 55 7.11 -5.01 12.40
N ILE A 56 7.17 -3.79 11.89
CA ILE A 56 6.07 -2.85 11.91
C ILE A 56 5.44 -2.91 10.52
N ASN A 57 4.16 -3.15 10.49
CA ASN A 57 3.42 -3.23 9.24
C ASN A 57 2.11 -2.47 9.42
N ASP A 58 2.13 -1.20 9.07
CA ASP A 58 0.90 -0.48 8.85
C ASP A 58 0.41 -0.67 7.40
N GLU A 59 -0.69 -0.08 7.04
CA GLU A 59 -1.27 -0.20 5.71
C GLU A 59 -0.36 0.34 4.60
N TYR A 60 0.57 1.21 4.96
CA TYR A 60 1.41 1.95 4.02
C TYR A 60 2.88 1.55 4.06
N TYR A 61 3.40 1.19 5.24
CA TYR A 61 4.82 0.92 5.45
C TYR A 61 5.04 -0.47 6.03
N ARG A 62 6.09 -1.12 5.56
CA ARG A 62 6.68 -2.27 6.22
C ARG A 62 8.09 -1.91 6.63
N MET A 63 8.35 -1.93 7.93
CA MET A 63 9.68 -1.75 8.51
C MET A 63 10.10 -3.05 9.20
N VAL A 64 11.27 -3.56 8.86
CA VAL A 64 11.84 -4.76 9.48
C VAL A 64 13.00 -4.34 10.38
N TYR A 65 12.81 -4.48 11.68
CA TYR A 65 13.80 -4.11 12.69
C TYR A 65 14.68 -5.29 13.07
N ARG A 66 15.93 -4.98 13.38
CA ARG A 66 16.90 -5.90 13.94
C ARG A 66 17.74 -5.15 14.96
N ILE A 67 17.46 -5.37 16.26
CA ILE A 67 18.07 -4.64 17.36
C ILE A 67 18.67 -5.59 18.39
N LYS A 68 19.70 -5.13 19.11
CA LYS A 68 20.30 -5.85 20.25
C LYS A 68 20.67 -4.90 21.37
N TYR A 69 20.79 -5.44 22.56
CA TYR A 69 21.34 -4.69 23.70
C TYR A 69 22.86 -4.56 23.58
N ASP A 70 23.37 -3.36 23.67
CA ASP A 70 24.80 -3.04 23.71
C ASP A 70 25.06 -1.84 24.63
N ALA A 71 25.94 -2.03 25.63
CA ALA A 71 26.43 -0.99 26.52
C ALA A 71 25.37 -0.01 27.08
N GLY A 72 24.19 -0.52 27.44
CA GLY A 72 23.09 0.30 28.01
C GLY A 72 22.12 0.88 26.99
N ARG A 73 22.27 0.57 25.72
CA ARG A 73 21.42 1.02 24.62
C ARG A 73 20.84 -0.17 23.84
N LEU A 74 19.81 0.08 23.05
CA LEU A 74 19.44 -0.82 21.96
C LEU A 74 19.99 -0.25 20.67
N VAL A 75 20.78 -1.06 19.98
CA VAL A 75 21.41 -0.67 18.71
C VAL A 75 21.10 -1.67 17.62
N GLY A 76 21.00 -1.20 16.39
CA GLY A 76 20.75 -2.05 15.24
C GLY A 76 20.34 -1.25 14.03
N SER A 77 19.38 -1.78 13.27
CA SER A 77 18.87 -1.14 12.08
C SER A 77 17.40 -1.50 11.84
N TYR A 78 16.73 -0.72 11.00
CA TYR A 78 15.53 -1.15 10.30
C TYR A 78 15.73 -1.07 8.80
N THR A 79 15.04 -1.96 8.09
CA THR A 79 14.98 -1.92 6.62
C THR A 79 13.59 -1.47 6.21
N GLN A 80 13.52 -0.42 5.39
CA GLN A 80 12.30 0.11 4.79
C GLN A 80 12.60 0.51 3.35
N PHE A 81 11.71 0.19 2.41
CA PHE A 81 11.89 0.48 0.98
C PHE A 81 13.23 -0.02 0.41
N GLY A 82 13.72 -1.16 0.89
CA GLY A 82 15.02 -1.70 0.48
C GLY A 82 16.25 -0.98 1.06
N LYS A 83 16.08 0.09 1.83
CA LYS A 83 17.16 0.83 2.48
C LYS A 83 17.28 0.44 3.95
N GLU A 84 18.51 0.13 4.38
CA GLU A 84 18.84 -0.11 5.78
C GLU A 84 19.21 1.22 6.45
N THR A 85 18.58 1.51 7.59
CA THR A 85 18.80 2.71 8.41
C THR A 85 19.22 2.29 9.81
N PRO A 86 20.36 2.78 10.35
CA PRO A 86 20.77 2.46 11.70
C PRO A 86 19.83 3.07 12.74
N VAL A 87 19.66 2.37 13.87
CA VAL A 87 18.88 2.86 15.01
C VAL A 87 19.65 2.71 16.32
N GLU A 88 19.44 3.68 17.19
CA GLU A 88 19.95 3.67 18.56
C GLU A 88 18.88 4.22 19.50
N TYR A 89 18.50 3.40 20.50
CA TYR A 89 17.56 3.80 21.54
C TYR A 89 18.27 3.91 22.88
N HIS A 90 17.91 4.91 23.65
CA HIS A 90 18.30 5.04 25.05
C HIS A 90 17.16 4.63 25.96
N ARG A 91 17.50 4.09 27.11
CA ARG A 91 16.51 3.65 28.10
C ARG A 91 15.93 4.85 28.85
N ILE A 92 14.61 4.91 28.93
CA ILE A 92 13.91 5.93 29.73
C ILE A 92 13.20 5.34 30.96
N SER A 93 12.92 4.00 30.96
CA SER A 93 12.36 3.31 32.11
C SER A 93 12.71 1.82 32.07
N ASP A 94 12.92 1.20 33.25
CA ASP A 94 13.06 -0.26 33.38
C ASP A 94 11.71 -0.98 33.31
N ILE A 95 10.60 -0.25 33.44
CA ILE A 95 9.25 -0.77 33.35
C ILE A 95 8.66 -0.36 32.02
N PRO A 96 8.30 -1.34 31.15
CA PRO A 96 7.58 -1.05 29.91
C PRO A 96 6.19 -0.52 30.23
N GLU A 97 5.69 0.37 29.40
CA GLU A 97 4.36 0.93 29.52
C GLU A 97 3.39 0.18 28.59
N ASP A 98 2.32 -0.37 29.18
CA ASP A 98 1.28 -1.06 28.44
C ASP A 98 0.21 -0.06 28.00
N MET A 99 0.54 0.73 26.97
CA MET A 99 -0.40 1.68 26.38
C MET A 99 -1.44 0.94 25.55
N PRO A 100 -2.72 1.32 25.62
CA PRO A 100 -3.71 0.79 24.69
C PRO A 100 -3.31 1.14 23.26
N TYR A 101 -3.55 0.21 22.32
CA TYR A 101 -3.37 0.51 20.90
C TYR A 101 -4.25 1.70 20.54
N HIS A 102 -3.64 2.74 20.01
CA HIS A 102 -4.29 3.99 19.74
C HIS A 102 -3.80 4.54 18.40
N PHE A 103 -4.72 4.75 17.50
CA PHE A 103 -4.47 5.43 16.25
C PHE A 103 -5.17 6.78 16.29
N GLU A 104 -4.40 7.85 16.49
CA GLU A 104 -4.86 9.20 16.20
C GLU A 104 -4.19 9.67 14.91
N PRO A 105 -4.95 9.89 13.83
CA PRO A 105 -4.42 10.61 12.69
C PRO A 105 -3.93 11.96 13.20
N SER A 106 -2.64 12.19 13.08
CA SER A 106 -2.05 13.45 13.51
C SER A 106 -2.77 14.62 12.85
N ALA A 107 -3.20 15.57 13.63
CA ALA A 107 -3.64 16.88 13.16
C ALA A 107 -2.50 17.71 12.53
N THR A 108 -1.29 17.13 12.42
CA THR A 108 -0.10 17.79 11.98
C THR A 108 -0.08 17.95 10.48
N LYS A 109 -0.14 19.22 10.11
CA LYS A 109 0.31 19.75 8.82
C LYS A 109 -0.44 19.25 7.59
N THR A 110 -1.75 19.47 7.57
CA THR A 110 -2.37 19.90 6.33
C THR A 110 -1.55 21.08 5.82
N TYR A 111 -1.16 21.05 4.56
CA TYR A 111 -0.60 22.25 3.92
C TYR A 111 -1.70 23.29 3.84
N VAL A 112 -1.84 24.08 4.90
CA VAL A 112 -2.93 25.06 5.13
C VAL A 112 -3.03 26.07 3.98
N ALA A 113 -1.91 26.34 3.30
CA ALA A 113 -1.88 27.23 2.16
C ALA A 113 -2.74 26.75 0.95
N GLU A 114 -3.00 25.44 0.87
CA GLU A 114 -3.79 24.84 -0.23
C GLU A 114 -5.24 24.49 0.21
N SER A 115 -5.58 24.71 1.46
CA SER A 115 -6.90 24.34 2.03
C SER A 115 -8.10 25.08 1.44
N GLU A 116 -7.88 26.20 0.75
CA GLU A 116 -8.90 26.99 0.08
C GLU A 116 -9.23 26.46 -1.33
N LEU A 117 -8.40 25.56 -1.87
CA LEU A 117 -8.63 24.98 -3.20
C LEU A 117 -9.54 23.75 -3.13
N THR A 118 -10.36 23.59 -4.13
CA THR A 118 -11.11 22.34 -4.35
C THR A 118 -10.15 21.22 -4.74
N ARG A 119 -10.59 19.96 -4.62
CA ARG A 119 -9.78 18.80 -5.04
C ARG A 119 -9.39 18.86 -6.51
N HIS A 120 -10.28 19.34 -7.36
CA HIS A 120 -9.99 19.53 -8.78
C HIS A 120 -8.95 20.63 -9.01
N GLU A 121 -9.08 21.78 -8.36
CA GLU A 121 -8.10 22.86 -8.47
C GLU A 121 -6.71 22.47 -7.96
N LEU A 122 -6.64 21.64 -6.90
CA LEU A 122 -5.39 21.04 -6.45
C LEU A 122 -4.77 20.13 -7.51
N LEU A 123 -5.59 19.27 -8.12
CA LEU A 123 -5.13 18.35 -9.15
C LEU A 123 -4.66 19.10 -10.42
N GLU A 124 -5.35 20.18 -10.81
CA GLU A 124 -4.91 21.05 -11.90
C GLU A 124 -3.62 21.79 -11.58
N LYS A 125 -3.49 22.33 -10.36
CA LYS A 125 -2.29 23.03 -9.91
C LYS A 125 -1.07 22.16 -9.96
N TYR A 126 -1.20 20.90 -9.52
CA TYR A 126 -0.14 19.90 -9.48
C TYR A 126 -0.23 18.90 -10.65
N ALA A 127 -0.67 19.34 -11.83
CA ALA A 127 -0.88 18.48 -12.97
C ALA A 127 0.43 17.91 -13.55
N SER A 128 1.51 18.70 -13.52
CA SER A 128 2.73 18.43 -14.25
C SER A 128 3.73 17.58 -13.47
N TYR A 129 4.39 16.70 -14.20
CA TYR A 129 5.59 15.96 -13.75
C TYR A 129 6.84 16.53 -14.42
N ALA A 130 8.03 16.15 -13.94
CA ALA A 130 9.30 16.53 -14.55
C ALA A 130 9.89 15.29 -15.26
N PRO A 131 9.61 15.08 -16.56
CA PRO A 131 10.03 13.86 -17.27
C PRO A 131 11.55 13.74 -17.40
N ASP A 132 12.28 14.87 -17.29
CA ASP A 132 13.73 14.93 -17.39
C ASP A 132 14.42 14.85 -16.01
N ALA A 133 13.69 14.46 -14.95
CA ALA A 133 14.27 14.24 -13.64
C ALA A 133 15.38 13.18 -13.72
N ASP A 134 16.51 13.44 -13.07
CA ASP A 134 17.68 12.57 -12.97
C ASP A 134 17.38 11.38 -12.02
N ASP A 135 16.43 10.54 -12.41
CA ASP A 135 16.11 9.32 -11.70
C ASP A 135 16.91 8.16 -12.27
N GLU A 136 17.47 7.33 -11.43
CA GLU A 136 18.11 6.09 -11.84
C GLU A 136 17.07 5.19 -12.54
N PRO A 137 17.26 4.85 -13.83
CA PRO A 137 16.34 3.99 -14.53
C PRO A 137 16.33 2.59 -13.92
N TYR A 138 15.14 2.03 -13.76
CA TYR A 138 14.97 0.65 -13.30
C TYR A 138 13.86 -0.03 -14.10
N GLU A 139 13.96 -1.35 -14.23
CA GLU A 139 12.87 -2.17 -14.77
C GLU A 139 12.04 -2.71 -13.62
N THR A 140 10.71 -2.65 -13.75
CA THR A 140 9.82 -3.28 -12.77
C THR A 140 9.89 -4.79 -12.95
N GLU A 141 10.22 -5.49 -11.88
CA GLU A 141 10.33 -6.93 -11.87
C GLU A 141 8.97 -7.57 -11.55
N TYR A 142 8.57 -8.55 -12.37
CA TYR A 142 7.35 -9.34 -12.17
C TYR A 142 7.69 -10.82 -12.13
N VAL A 143 7.22 -11.51 -11.10
CA VAL A 143 7.17 -12.98 -11.11
C VAL A 143 5.81 -13.39 -11.68
N LEU A 144 5.85 -13.91 -12.91
CA LEU A 144 4.65 -14.31 -13.64
C LEU A 144 4.49 -15.84 -13.63
N GLY A 145 3.24 -16.29 -13.57
CA GLY A 145 2.89 -17.71 -13.53
C GLY A 145 3.19 -18.37 -12.19
N GLY A 146 3.30 -19.69 -12.19
CA GLY A 146 3.53 -20.52 -11.01
C GLY A 146 2.27 -21.13 -10.42
N GLU A 147 2.45 -21.93 -9.37
CA GLU A 147 1.35 -22.66 -8.73
C GLU A 147 0.41 -21.72 -7.98
N LEU A 148 -0.87 -22.05 -8.04
CA LEU A 148 -1.91 -21.38 -7.28
C LEU A 148 -2.15 -22.15 -5.98
N PRO A 149 -2.42 -21.49 -4.85
CA PRO A 149 -2.72 -22.18 -3.61
C PRO A 149 -4.07 -22.88 -3.67
N ASP A 150 -4.15 -24.10 -3.12
CA ASP A 150 -5.36 -24.94 -3.12
C ASP A 150 -6.59 -24.27 -2.49
N VAL A 151 -6.36 -23.30 -1.58
CA VAL A 151 -7.45 -22.57 -0.92
C VAL A 151 -8.37 -21.86 -1.90
N LEU A 152 -7.92 -21.51 -3.10
CA LEU A 152 -8.73 -20.87 -4.14
C LEU A 152 -9.90 -21.75 -4.61
N GLU A 153 -9.73 -23.08 -4.64
CA GLU A 153 -10.79 -23.98 -5.05
C GLU A 153 -11.94 -24.06 -4.04
N LYS A 154 -11.70 -23.70 -2.78
CA LYS A 154 -12.78 -23.51 -1.79
C LYS A 154 -13.80 -22.46 -2.25
N TYR A 155 -13.38 -21.53 -3.06
CA TYR A 155 -14.18 -20.44 -3.64
C TYR A 155 -14.53 -20.66 -5.12
N GLY A 156 -14.29 -21.86 -5.65
CA GLY A 156 -14.63 -22.22 -7.02
C GLY A 156 -13.84 -21.45 -8.10
N TYR A 157 -12.59 -21.09 -7.80
CA TYR A 157 -11.71 -20.32 -8.71
C TYR A 157 -11.69 -20.89 -10.13
N SER A 158 -11.59 -22.22 -10.27
CA SER A 158 -11.57 -22.88 -11.58
C SER A 158 -12.78 -22.54 -12.44
N SER A 159 -13.95 -22.25 -11.85
CA SER A 159 -15.16 -21.90 -12.61
C SER A 159 -15.08 -20.52 -13.26
N TYR A 160 -14.32 -19.59 -12.65
CA TYR A 160 -14.13 -18.24 -13.19
C TYR A 160 -13.16 -18.21 -14.38
N VAL A 161 -12.18 -19.10 -14.40
CA VAL A 161 -11.14 -19.08 -15.43
C VAL A 161 -11.32 -20.16 -16.50
N SER A 162 -12.21 -21.13 -16.27
CA SER A 162 -12.46 -22.25 -17.20
C SER A 162 -12.93 -21.76 -18.56
N GLY A 163 -12.23 -22.22 -19.62
CA GLY A 163 -12.58 -21.89 -21.00
C GLY A 163 -12.15 -20.49 -21.46
N ILE A 164 -11.48 -19.71 -20.60
CA ILE A 164 -10.87 -18.43 -21.00
C ILE A 164 -9.42 -18.70 -21.41
N SER A 165 -9.03 -18.24 -22.61
CA SER A 165 -7.63 -18.28 -23.02
C SER A 165 -6.79 -17.33 -22.15
N PRO A 166 -5.55 -17.69 -21.76
CA PRO A 166 -4.63 -16.76 -21.11
C PRO A 166 -4.34 -15.50 -21.95
N ASP A 167 -4.52 -15.57 -23.27
CA ASP A 167 -4.32 -14.44 -24.18
C ASP A 167 -5.60 -13.59 -24.40
N ASP A 168 -6.69 -13.88 -23.66
CA ASP A 168 -7.95 -13.13 -23.74
C ASP A 168 -8.05 -12.16 -22.55
N ASP A 169 -8.29 -10.89 -22.84
CA ASP A 169 -8.48 -9.84 -21.82
C ASP A 169 -9.57 -10.19 -20.78
N LYS A 170 -10.52 -11.06 -21.15
CA LYS A 170 -11.58 -11.53 -20.24
C LYS A 170 -11.06 -12.18 -18.98
N ILE A 171 -9.83 -12.73 -18.99
CA ILE A 171 -9.24 -13.31 -17.79
C ILE A 171 -9.11 -12.27 -16.66
N ALA A 172 -8.74 -11.03 -16.99
CA ALA A 172 -8.58 -9.97 -16.01
C ALA A 172 -9.92 -9.57 -15.37
N PHE A 173 -10.97 -9.48 -16.16
CA PHE A 173 -12.31 -9.15 -15.68
C PHE A 173 -12.93 -10.29 -14.87
N SER A 174 -12.68 -11.53 -15.27
CA SER A 174 -13.13 -12.71 -14.52
C SER A 174 -12.44 -12.81 -13.16
N LEU A 175 -11.15 -12.48 -13.07
CA LEU A 175 -10.43 -12.44 -11.79
C LEU A 175 -10.89 -11.26 -10.91
N LEU A 176 -11.21 -10.11 -11.50
CA LEU A 176 -11.85 -9.01 -10.77
C LEU A 176 -13.20 -9.46 -10.18
N ALA A 177 -14.04 -10.15 -11.00
CA ALA A 177 -15.31 -10.70 -10.54
C ALA A 177 -15.10 -11.70 -9.40
N PHE A 178 -14.15 -12.64 -9.54
CA PHE A 178 -13.81 -13.61 -8.50
C PHE A 178 -13.51 -12.93 -7.16
N VAL A 179 -12.63 -11.93 -7.17
CA VAL A 179 -12.27 -11.23 -5.92
C VAL A 179 -13.50 -10.55 -5.32
N CYS A 180 -14.28 -9.82 -6.12
CA CYS A 180 -15.43 -9.06 -5.62
C CYS A 180 -16.62 -9.94 -5.20
N ASP A 181 -16.77 -11.14 -5.75
CA ASP A 181 -17.85 -12.06 -5.39
C ASP A 181 -17.58 -12.76 -4.04
N HIS A 182 -16.32 -12.87 -3.63
CA HIS A 182 -15.94 -13.63 -2.44
C HIS A 182 -15.37 -12.77 -1.30
N PHE A 183 -14.79 -11.60 -1.59
CA PHE A 183 -14.11 -10.80 -0.61
C PHE A 183 -14.64 -9.35 -0.63
N GLY A 184 -15.06 -8.87 0.54
CA GLY A 184 -15.61 -7.53 0.68
C GLY A 184 -14.55 -6.50 1.13
N HIS A 185 -14.84 -5.24 0.87
CA HIS A 185 -14.07 -4.12 1.38
C HIS A 185 -14.57 -3.68 2.76
N ASP A 186 -13.63 -3.39 3.65
CA ASP A 186 -13.84 -2.67 4.91
C ASP A 186 -12.59 -1.84 5.22
N GLY A 187 -12.66 -0.52 5.03
CA GLY A 187 -11.53 0.40 5.23
C GLY A 187 -11.01 0.45 6.67
N SER A 188 -11.80 0.00 7.65
CA SER A 188 -11.39 -0.10 9.06
C SER A 188 -10.62 -1.38 9.37
N ARG A 189 -10.61 -2.36 8.46
CA ARG A 189 -9.83 -3.59 8.60
C ARG A 189 -8.41 -3.35 8.13
N GLY A 190 -7.47 -3.93 8.84
CA GLY A 190 -6.08 -3.94 8.42
C GLY A 190 -5.79 -4.97 7.34
N LEU A 191 -4.52 -5.25 7.19
CA LEU A 191 -3.97 -6.29 6.34
C LEU A 191 -3.14 -7.24 7.20
N GLY A 192 -3.32 -8.54 7.01
CA GLY A 192 -2.55 -9.56 7.72
C GLY A 192 -1.03 -9.46 7.44
N PRO A 193 -0.22 -10.14 8.26
CA PRO A 193 1.23 -10.14 8.10
C PRO A 193 1.68 -10.86 6.82
N ASP A 194 0.93 -11.86 6.39
CA ASP A 194 1.21 -12.61 5.17
C ASP A 194 0.43 -12.00 4.00
N ARG A 195 1.18 -11.58 2.98
CA ARG A 195 0.65 -10.77 1.85
C ARG A 195 0.57 -11.55 0.54
N ASP A 196 0.85 -12.86 0.57
CA ASP A 196 0.58 -13.74 -0.55
C ASP A 196 -0.93 -14.07 -0.67
N ILE A 197 -1.32 -14.75 -1.72
CA ILE A 197 -2.72 -15.09 -1.98
C ILE A 197 -3.34 -15.84 -0.79
N ALA A 198 -2.64 -16.83 -0.25
CA ALA A 198 -3.16 -17.65 0.85
C ALA A 198 -3.27 -16.84 2.15
N GLY A 199 -2.30 -16.00 2.45
CA GLY A 199 -2.30 -15.14 3.64
C GLY A 199 -3.39 -14.08 3.61
N VAL A 200 -3.63 -13.43 2.46
CA VAL A 200 -4.73 -12.47 2.33
C VAL A 200 -6.08 -13.16 2.48
N ILE A 201 -6.26 -14.35 1.89
CA ILE A 201 -7.50 -15.13 2.04
C ILE A 201 -7.71 -15.55 3.49
N ALA A 202 -6.68 -16.08 4.16
CA ALA A 202 -6.76 -16.46 5.58
C ALA A 202 -7.15 -15.27 6.46
N PHE A 203 -6.56 -14.10 6.23
CA PHE A 203 -6.96 -12.87 6.93
C PHE A 203 -8.46 -12.54 6.69
N CYS A 204 -8.94 -12.63 5.46
CA CYS A 204 -10.35 -12.40 5.16
C CYS A 204 -11.26 -13.40 5.87
N GLU A 205 -10.90 -14.68 5.91
CA GLU A 205 -11.65 -15.73 6.61
C GLU A 205 -11.81 -15.45 8.11
N GLU A 206 -10.80 -14.86 8.74
CA GLU A 206 -10.82 -14.45 10.14
C GLU A 206 -11.60 -13.15 10.38
N HIS A 207 -11.90 -12.39 9.32
CA HIS A 207 -12.47 -11.03 9.40
C HIS A 207 -13.74 -10.87 8.55
N ASP A 208 -14.69 -11.77 8.67
CA ASP A 208 -15.98 -11.74 7.98
C ASP A 208 -15.87 -11.64 6.44
N MET A 209 -14.86 -12.28 5.86
CA MET A 209 -14.54 -12.23 4.42
C MET A 209 -14.21 -10.81 3.92
N ARG A 210 -13.61 -9.96 4.77
CA ARG A 210 -13.32 -8.56 4.46
C ARG A 210 -11.87 -8.19 4.75
N THR A 211 -11.37 -7.26 3.95
CA THR A 211 -10.09 -6.58 4.13
C THR A 211 -10.18 -5.17 3.55
N ASN A 212 -9.14 -4.35 3.70
CA ASN A 212 -9.10 -3.02 3.10
C ASN A 212 -8.81 -3.05 1.58
N CYS A 213 -8.82 -1.88 0.96
CA CYS A 213 -8.54 -1.73 -0.48
C CYS A 213 -7.19 -2.34 -0.88
N ARG A 214 -6.16 -2.22 -0.04
CA ARG A 214 -4.83 -2.81 -0.29
C ARG A 214 -4.88 -4.33 -0.33
N GLY A 215 -5.57 -4.97 0.61
CA GLY A 215 -5.71 -6.43 0.64
C GLY A 215 -6.41 -6.96 -0.63
N LEU A 216 -7.50 -6.32 -1.05
CA LEU A 216 -8.20 -6.68 -2.28
C LEU A 216 -7.31 -6.46 -3.53
N ALA A 217 -6.59 -5.33 -3.60
CA ALA A 217 -5.71 -5.04 -4.72
C ALA A 217 -4.50 -6.00 -4.78
N LEU A 218 -3.91 -6.36 -3.64
CA LEU A 218 -2.84 -7.36 -3.57
C LEU A 218 -3.32 -8.72 -4.06
N LEU A 219 -4.50 -9.17 -3.60
CA LEU A 219 -5.08 -10.44 -4.03
C LEU A 219 -5.32 -10.45 -5.54
N LEU A 220 -5.98 -9.43 -6.09
CA LEU A 220 -6.25 -9.35 -7.53
C LEU A 220 -4.95 -9.28 -8.35
N ALA A 221 -4.00 -8.42 -7.97
CA ALA A 221 -2.74 -8.29 -8.68
C ALA A 221 -1.92 -9.59 -8.66
N SER A 222 -1.93 -10.33 -7.55
CA SER A 222 -1.27 -11.63 -7.44
C SER A 222 -1.92 -12.69 -8.32
N LEU A 223 -3.25 -12.75 -8.37
CA LEU A 223 -3.99 -13.66 -9.27
C LEU A 223 -3.72 -13.36 -10.74
N LEU A 224 -3.69 -12.08 -11.12
CA LEU A 224 -3.34 -11.65 -12.47
C LEU A 224 -1.90 -12.08 -12.86
N ARG A 225 -0.93 -11.88 -11.97
CA ARG A 225 0.46 -12.32 -12.21
C ARG A 225 0.57 -13.84 -12.34
N LYS A 226 -0.15 -14.60 -11.49
CA LYS A 226 -0.23 -16.07 -11.63
C LYS A 226 -0.83 -16.51 -12.96
N SER A 227 -1.70 -15.69 -13.54
CA SER A 227 -2.27 -15.91 -14.88
C SER A 227 -1.41 -15.37 -16.03
N GLY A 228 -0.18 -14.92 -15.75
CA GLY A 228 0.77 -14.43 -16.75
C GLY A 228 0.61 -12.95 -17.14
N ILE A 229 -0.25 -12.21 -16.46
CA ILE A 229 -0.52 -10.80 -16.74
C ILE A 229 0.35 -9.92 -15.84
N LYS A 230 1.10 -8.97 -16.42
CA LYS A 230 1.80 -7.95 -15.64
C LYS A 230 0.78 -7.09 -14.91
N ALA A 231 0.78 -7.16 -13.60
CA ALA A 231 -0.14 -6.42 -12.75
C ALA A 231 0.54 -6.01 -11.44
N ARG A 232 0.20 -4.82 -10.97
CA ARG A 232 0.73 -4.24 -9.74
C ARG A 232 -0.36 -3.47 -9.00
N HIS A 233 -0.33 -3.51 -7.70
CA HIS A 233 -1.12 -2.59 -6.90
C HIS A 233 -0.44 -1.23 -6.87
N ILE A 234 -1.24 -0.17 -6.88
CA ILE A 234 -0.78 1.22 -6.78
C ILE A 234 -1.58 1.91 -5.69
N THR A 235 -0.89 2.53 -4.76
CA THR A 235 -1.49 3.41 -3.76
C THR A 235 -1.70 4.78 -4.38
N CYS A 236 -2.95 5.19 -4.41
CA CYS A 236 -3.40 6.51 -4.85
C CYS A 236 -3.49 7.41 -3.63
N LEU A 237 -2.76 8.51 -3.62
CA LEU A 237 -2.54 9.37 -2.47
C LEU A 237 -3.12 10.77 -2.68
N PRO A 238 -3.71 11.37 -1.62
CA PRO A 238 -4.16 12.75 -1.65
C PRO A 238 -3.01 13.75 -1.56
N PHE A 239 -3.37 15.04 -1.53
CA PHE A 239 -2.41 16.12 -1.31
C PHE A 239 -1.85 16.10 0.12
N GLU A 240 -2.70 15.82 1.09
CA GLU A 240 -2.40 15.93 2.51
C GLU A 240 -1.38 14.89 2.98
N GLU A 241 -0.52 15.31 3.92
CA GLU A 241 0.35 14.45 4.72
C GLU A 241 0.30 14.88 6.20
N PRO A 242 0.20 13.94 7.13
CA PRO A 242 -0.10 12.54 6.89
C PRO A 242 -1.52 12.37 6.35
N PHE A 243 -1.70 11.45 5.42
CA PHE A 243 -3.02 11.13 4.89
C PHE A 243 -3.74 10.15 5.83
N ASN A 244 -5.02 10.35 6.01
CA ASN A 244 -5.89 9.46 6.80
C ASN A 244 -6.83 8.64 5.92
N ASP A 245 -6.80 8.86 4.62
CA ASP A 245 -7.63 8.18 3.64
C ASP A 245 -6.94 8.19 2.28
N CYS A 246 -6.59 7.03 1.78
CA CYS A 246 -6.00 6.78 0.47
C CYS A 246 -6.77 5.66 -0.23
N HIS A 247 -6.45 5.39 -1.48
CA HIS A 247 -7.03 4.27 -2.21
C HIS A 247 -5.97 3.39 -2.84
N VAL A 248 -6.23 2.09 -2.96
CA VAL A 248 -5.33 1.16 -3.62
C VAL A 248 -6.08 0.42 -4.72
N VAL A 249 -5.56 0.53 -5.93
CA VAL A 249 -6.11 -0.10 -7.13
C VAL A 249 -5.06 -0.97 -7.82
N VAL A 250 -5.46 -1.70 -8.83
CA VAL A 250 -4.56 -2.50 -9.67
C VAL A 250 -4.38 -1.83 -11.01
N ASP A 251 -3.11 -1.62 -11.41
CA ASP A 251 -2.72 -1.22 -12.76
C ASP A 251 -2.19 -2.46 -13.48
N CYS A 252 -2.75 -2.83 -14.62
CA CYS A 252 -2.32 -4.02 -15.34
C CYS A 252 -2.21 -3.81 -16.83
N LEU A 253 -1.34 -4.61 -17.47
CA LEU A 253 -1.16 -4.70 -18.90
C LEU A 253 -1.89 -5.93 -19.41
N LEU A 254 -3.03 -5.71 -20.06
CA LEU A 254 -3.86 -6.77 -20.64
C LEU A 254 -3.12 -7.54 -21.75
N PRO A 255 -3.50 -8.79 -22.04
CA PRO A 255 -2.95 -9.54 -23.16
C PRO A 255 -3.04 -8.82 -24.50
N SER A 256 -4.08 -8.02 -24.73
CA SER A 256 -4.21 -7.15 -25.92
C SER A 256 -3.15 -6.05 -26.03
N GLY A 257 -2.34 -5.84 -24.99
CA GLY A 257 -1.38 -4.73 -24.90
C GLY A 257 -1.99 -3.42 -24.39
N GLN A 258 -3.28 -3.38 -24.06
CA GLN A 258 -3.90 -2.21 -23.46
C GLN A 258 -3.62 -2.18 -21.94
N ARG A 259 -3.38 -0.99 -21.40
CA ARG A 259 -3.30 -0.79 -19.94
C ARG A 259 -4.66 -0.43 -19.39
N ILE A 260 -4.99 -0.96 -18.20
CA ILE A 260 -6.25 -0.73 -17.53
C ILE A 260 -6.04 -0.61 -16.02
N MET A 261 -6.82 0.26 -15.37
CA MET A 261 -7.02 0.27 -13.94
C MET A 261 -8.18 -0.67 -13.58
N LEU A 262 -7.95 -1.55 -12.61
CA LEU A 262 -8.98 -2.39 -12.00
C LEU A 262 -9.11 -2.04 -10.52
N ASP A 263 -10.32 -1.78 -10.06
CA ASP A 263 -10.61 -1.49 -8.65
C ASP A 263 -11.47 -2.59 -8.02
N PRO A 264 -10.86 -3.54 -7.28
CA PRO A 264 -11.60 -4.61 -6.65
C PRO A 264 -12.48 -4.15 -5.47
N THR A 265 -12.29 -2.92 -4.97
CA THR A 265 -13.16 -2.34 -3.94
C THR A 265 -14.55 -2.03 -4.47
N GLN A 266 -14.61 -1.60 -5.74
CA GLN A 266 -15.82 -1.10 -6.39
C GLN A 266 -16.26 -1.99 -7.58
N ARG A 267 -15.66 -3.16 -7.76
CA ARG A 267 -15.85 -4.02 -8.96
C ARG A 267 -15.77 -3.19 -10.25
N LEU A 268 -14.80 -2.29 -10.30
CA LEU A 268 -14.78 -1.19 -11.24
C LEU A 268 -13.60 -1.26 -12.21
N TYR A 269 -13.88 -0.92 -13.44
CA TYR A 269 -12.94 -0.42 -14.42
C TYR A 269 -13.63 0.66 -15.25
N TYR A 270 -12.83 1.48 -15.90
CA TYR A 270 -13.34 2.56 -16.72
C TYR A 270 -12.99 2.37 -18.21
N THR A 271 -13.88 2.90 -19.05
CA THR A 271 -13.60 3.18 -20.45
C THR A 271 -13.70 4.69 -20.72
N ASP A 272 -13.08 5.17 -21.77
CA ASP A 272 -13.35 6.51 -22.29
C ASP A 272 -14.62 6.51 -23.15
N LYS A 273 -15.01 7.68 -23.62
CA LYS A 273 -16.20 7.88 -24.49
C LYS A 273 -16.16 7.10 -25.81
N ASN A 274 -14.99 6.58 -26.20
CA ASN A 274 -14.81 5.77 -27.41
C ASN A 274 -14.78 4.26 -27.10
N GLY A 275 -14.92 3.88 -25.82
CA GLY A 275 -14.87 2.50 -25.36
C GLY A 275 -13.46 1.94 -25.15
N ALA A 276 -12.41 2.76 -25.22
CA ALA A 276 -11.06 2.31 -24.90
C ALA A 276 -10.83 2.29 -23.40
N TYR A 277 -10.15 1.26 -22.91
CA TYR A 277 -9.84 1.11 -21.47
C TYR A 277 -9.01 2.28 -20.93
N VAL A 278 -9.27 2.60 -19.66
CA VAL A 278 -8.64 3.71 -18.96
C VAL A 278 -7.64 3.15 -17.95
N SER A 279 -6.35 3.44 -18.16
CA SER A 279 -5.31 3.20 -17.15
C SER A 279 -5.39 4.23 -16.03
N LEU A 280 -4.72 3.98 -14.90
CA LEU A 280 -4.68 4.93 -13.79
C LEU A 280 -4.04 6.27 -14.19
N GLU A 281 -3.00 6.25 -15.02
CA GLU A 281 -2.37 7.43 -15.60
C GLU A 281 -3.35 8.23 -16.47
N LYS A 282 -4.10 7.53 -17.33
CA LYS A 282 -5.12 8.14 -18.19
C LYS A 282 -6.29 8.69 -17.37
N LEU A 283 -6.71 7.97 -16.31
CA LEU A 283 -7.75 8.45 -15.41
C LEU A 283 -7.37 9.80 -14.79
N ARG A 284 -6.16 9.92 -14.24
CA ARG A 284 -5.67 11.19 -13.71
C ARG A 284 -5.74 12.32 -14.75
N THR A 285 -5.30 12.06 -15.97
CA THR A 285 -5.34 13.04 -17.06
C THR A 285 -6.78 13.46 -17.39
N MET A 286 -7.71 12.51 -17.43
CA MET A 286 -9.13 12.80 -17.65
C MET A 286 -9.70 13.65 -16.53
N LEU A 287 -9.40 13.34 -15.27
CA LEU A 287 -9.85 14.11 -14.10
C LEU A 287 -9.31 15.54 -14.12
N ILE A 288 -8.04 15.75 -14.48
CA ILE A 288 -7.46 17.10 -14.64
C ILE A 288 -8.23 17.89 -15.71
N ASN A 289 -8.60 17.25 -16.82
CA ASN A 289 -9.29 17.88 -17.93
C ASN A 289 -10.82 18.04 -17.70
N GLY A 290 -11.34 17.60 -16.54
CA GLY A 290 -12.79 17.57 -16.30
C GLY A 290 -13.54 16.59 -17.19
N GLU A 291 -12.88 15.56 -17.73
CA GLU A 291 -13.47 14.52 -18.54
C GLU A 291 -13.97 13.37 -17.66
N ALA A 292 -15.25 13.01 -17.77
CA ALA A 292 -15.82 11.89 -17.02
C ALA A 292 -15.49 10.55 -17.70
N PRO A 293 -14.86 9.60 -17.01
CA PRO A 293 -14.74 8.23 -17.50
C PRO A 293 -16.07 7.49 -17.40
N VAL A 294 -16.25 6.46 -18.20
CA VAL A 294 -17.48 5.62 -18.23
C VAL A 294 -17.23 4.34 -17.44
N PRO A 295 -17.93 4.10 -16.31
CA PRO A 295 -17.77 2.89 -15.53
C PRO A 295 -18.38 1.69 -16.25
N ASN A 296 -17.89 0.48 -15.94
CA ASN A 296 -18.53 -0.77 -16.35
C ASN A 296 -19.92 -0.92 -15.71
N ALA A 297 -20.80 -1.67 -16.38
CA ALA A 297 -22.21 -1.77 -16.00
C ALA A 297 -22.48 -2.52 -14.68
N ASP A 298 -21.54 -3.37 -14.25
CA ASP A 298 -21.62 -4.17 -13.03
C ASP A 298 -20.76 -3.63 -11.86
N ALA A 299 -20.31 -2.37 -11.98
CA ALA A 299 -19.64 -1.67 -10.89
C ALA A 299 -20.52 -1.63 -9.64
N SER A 300 -19.95 -1.99 -8.47
CA SER A 300 -20.70 -2.11 -7.22
C SER A 300 -19.76 -2.07 -6.01
N TYR A 301 -20.21 -1.48 -4.93
CA TYR A 301 -19.49 -1.51 -3.65
C TYR A 301 -20.06 -2.61 -2.75
N ASN A 302 -19.26 -3.66 -2.49
CA ASN A 302 -19.70 -4.84 -1.71
C ASN A 302 -21.03 -5.45 -2.22
N GLY A 303 -21.23 -5.49 -3.55
CA GLY A 303 -22.47 -5.96 -4.16
C GLY A 303 -23.66 -4.99 -4.06
N GLY A 304 -23.46 -3.81 -3.48
CA GLY A 304 -24.47 -2.74 -3.36
C GLY A 304 -24.38 -1.69 -4.47
N ALA A 305 -25.03 -0.56 -4.25
CA ALA A 305 -25.04 0.53 -5.21
C ALA A 305 -23.63 1.14 -5.42
N PHE A 306 -23.36 1.55 -6.65
CA PHE A 306 -22.19 2.32 -7.05
C PHE A 306 -22.61 3.71 -7.50
N SER A 307 -21.90 4.73 -7.05
CA SER A 307 -22.07 6.11 -7.51
C SER A 307 -20.83 6.53 -8.29
N ALA A 308 -21.00 6.80 -9.58
CA ALA A 308 -19.90 7.25 -10.43
C ALA A 308 -19.37 8.62 -9.99
N ASP A 309 -20.26 9.52 -9.61
CA ASP A 309 -19.91 10.89 -9.20
C ASP A 309 -19.11 10.87 -7.89
N ASP A 310 -19.53 10.08 -6.89
CA ASP A 310 -18.79 9.95 -5.62
C ASP A 310 -17.41 9.31 -5.84
N ASN A 311 -17.31 8.30 -6.74
CA ASN A 311 -16.03 7.69 -7.05
C ASN A 311 -15.11 8.66 -7.81
N ILE A 312 -15.64 9.46 -8.74
CA ILE A 312 -14.87 10.48 -9.46
C ILE A 312 -14.33 11.52 -8.47
N GLU A 313 -15.16 12.00 -7.54
CA GLU A 313 -14.73 12.95 -6.50
C GLU A 313 -13.64 12.34 -5.61
N TYR A 314 -13.85 11.09 -5.17
CA TYR A 314 -12.89 10.35 -4.37
C TYR A 314 -11.56 10.12 -5.09
N MET A 315 -11.59 9.74 -6.37
CA MET A 315 -10.38 9.57 -7.17
C MET A 315 -9.72 10.90 -7.52
N THR A 316 -10.48 11.99 -7.70
CA THR A 316 -9.91 13.34 -7.88
C THR A 316 -9.07 13.74 -6.66
N LYS A 317 -9.51 13.41 -5.44
CA LYS A 317 -8.71 13.58 -4.22
C LYS A 317 -7.46 12.71 -4.25
N ASN A 318 -7.59 11.43 -4.61
CA ASN A 318 -6.56 10.40 -4.42
C ASN A 318 -5.64 10.15 -5.64
N THR A 319 -5.76 10.91 -6.73
CA THR A 319 -4.86 10.77 -7.88
C THR A 319 -3.81 11.87 -7.96
N LEU A 320 -3.48 12.52 -6.84
CA LEU A 320 -2.48 13.56 -6.83
C LEU A 320 -1.06 13.00 -6.83
N ARG A 321 -0.82 11.96 -6.03
CA ARG A 321 0.45 11.23 -5.93
C ARG A 321 0.20 9.74 -6.05
N PHE A 322 1.23 8.97 -6.39
CA PHE A 322 1.12 7.52 -6.50
C PHE A 322 2.32 6.83 -5.89
N SER A 323 2.09 5.71 -5.20
CA SER A 323 3.17 4.89 -4.68
C SER A 323 3.05 3.45 -5.16
N ARG A 324 4.19 2.83 -5.50
CA ARG A 324 4.27 1.45 -5.97
C ARG A 324 5.59 0.78 -5.63
N GLY A 325 5.61 -0.55 -5.69
CA GLY A 325 6.84 -1.33 -5.66
C GLY A 325 7.62 -1.28 -6.98
N LYS A 326 8.86 -1.71 -6.94
CA LYS A 326 9.71 -1.99 -8.12
C LYS A 326 9.77 -3.49 -8.43
N GLN A 327 9.41 -4.33 -7.46
CA GLN A 327 9.40 -5.78 -7.58
C GLN A 327 8.05 -6.32 -7.13
N TYR A 328 7.50 -7.26 -7.88
CA TYR A 328 6.21 -7.88 -7.62
C TYR A 328 6.32 -9.40 -7.66
N ALA A 329 6.27 -9.99 -6.48
CA ALA A 329 6.16 -11.43 -6.25
C ALA A 329 5.26 -11.67 -5.04
N ASP A 330 4.71 -12.88 -4.90
CA ASP A 330 3.84 -13.21 -3.78
C ASP A 330 4.54 -12.96 -2.43
N GLY A 331 3.90 -12.16 -1.59
CA GLY A 331 4.37 -11.85 -0.24
C GLY A 331 5.59 -10.93 -0.14
N THR A 332 6.12 -10.44 -1.24
CA THR A 332 7.35 -9.62 -1.26
C THR A 332 7.16 -8.24 -1.91
N ASP A 333 5.94 -7.86 -2.21
CA ASP A 333 5.65 -6.56 -2.81
C ASP A 333 6.02 -5.45 -1.83
N ILE A 334 6.99 -4.60 -2.23
CA ILE A 334 7.52 -3.52 -1.42
C ILE A 334 7.29 -2.20 -2.16
N GLU A 335 6.71 -1.25 -1.47
CA GLU A 335 6.57 0.13 -1.96
C GLU A 335 7.94 0.82 -1.87
N ASN A 336 8.53 1.15 -2.98
CA ASN A 336 9.86 1.76 -3.02
C ASN A 336 10.03 2.82 -4.10
N SER A 337 8.92 3.33 -4.66
CA SER A 337 8.89 4.45 -5.59
C SER A 337 7.58 5.20 -5.44
N GLU A 338 7.65 6.51 -5.27
CA GLU A 338 6.49 7.39 -5.16
C GLU A 338 6.58 8.49 -6.22
N LEU A 339 5.61 8.51 -7.15
CA LEU A 339 5.49 9.55 -8.15
C LEU A 339 4.79 10.76 -7.55
N ILE A 340 5.51 11.88 -7.54
CA ILE A 340 5.00 13.16 -7.05
C ILE A 340 5.07 14.22 -8.14
N PRO A 341 4.13 15.20 -8.17
CA PRO A 341 4.20 16.32 -9.10
C PRO A 341 5.48 17.16 -8.94
N ALA A 342 5.90 17.81 -10.02
CA ALA A 342 7.17 18.57 -10.03
C ALA A 342 7.26 19.66 -8.96
N GLU A 343 6.14 20.32 -8.67
CA GLU A 343 6.06 21.43 -7.70
C GLU A 343 5.44 21.04 -6.36
N TYR A 344 5.25 19.73 -6.12
CA TYR A 344 4.68 19.26 -4.87
C TYR A 344 5.66 19.55 -3.70
N PRO A 345 5.17 20.14 -2.58
CA PRO A 345 6.03 20.50 -1.45
C PRO A 345 6.52 19.24 -0.73
N THR A 346 7.83 19.00 -0.75
CA THR A 346 8.45 17.81 -0.15
C THR A 346 9.10 18.08 1.21
N ASP A 347 9.16 19.34 1.66
CA ASP A 347 9.86 19.73 2.88
C ASP A 347 9.25 19.14 4.16
N ALA A 348 7.97 18.77 4.11
CA ALA A 348 7.29 18.14 5.23
C ALA A 348 7.63 16.66 5.41
N PHE A 349 8.25 16.03 4.40
CA PHE A 349 8.62 14.63 4.47
C PHE A 349 9.96 14.42 5.15
N PRO A 350 10.12 13.38 5.98
CA PRO A 350 11.43 13.03 6.50
C PRO A 350 12.38 12.66 5.35
N GLU A 351 13.67 12.97 5.52
CA GLU A 351 14.69 12.67 4.51
C GLU A 351 14.73 11.19 4.15
N SER A 352 14.49 10.32 5.13
CA SER A 352 14.41 8.86 4.93
C SER A 352 13.36 8.42 3.94
N ARG A 353 12.31 9.21 3.69
CA ARG A 353 11.28 8.94 2.70
C ARG A 353 11.58 9.57 1.33
N ARG A 354 12.25 10.72 1.31
CA ARG A 354 12.47 11.49 0.06
C ARG A 354 13.24 10.69 -1.01
N HIS A 355 14.04 9.70 -0.61
CA HIS A 355 14.81 8.88 -1.53
C HIS A 355 13.98 7.95 -2.42
N ILE A 356 12.68 7.76 -2.11
CA ILE A 356 11.78 6.98 -2.98
C ILE A 356 11.00 7.86 -3.96
N PHE A 357 11.13 9.19 -3.86
CA PHE A 357 10.40 10.10 -4.72
C PHE A 357 10.96 10.10 -6.13
N THR A 358 10.06 10.12 -7.10
CA THR A 358 10.35 10.36 -8.51
C THR A 358 9.40 11.41 -9.06
N HIS A 359 9.89 12.27 -9.93
CA HIS A 359 9.09 13.19 -10.72
C HIS A 359 8.93 12.69 -12.16
N ASN A 360 9.59 11.57 -12.51
CA ASN A 360 9.59 10.99 -13.83
C ASN A 360 8.41 10.04 -14.04
N ALA A 361 7.32 10.55 -14.59
CA ALA A 361 6.11 9.77 -14.85
C ALA A 361 6.34 8.65 -15.86
N GLU A 362 7.17 8.86 -16.90
CA GLU A 362 7.47 7.83 -17.90
C GLU A 362 8.12 6.61 -17.24
N LEU A 363 9.10 6.85 -16.38
CA LEU A 363 9.76 5.78 -15.63
C LEU A 363 8.78 5.07 -14.68
N PHE A 364 7.97 5.85 -13.95
CA PHE A 364 7.03 5.29 -12.99
C PHE A 364 5.95 4.42 -13.66
N TRP A 365 5.38 4.86 -14.78
CA TRP A 365 4.30 4.15 -15.46
C TRP A 365 4.76 3.00 -16.35
N ARG A 366 6.04 2.84 -16.63
CA ARG A 366 6.57 1.73 -17.43
C ARG A 366 6.25 0.38 -16.80
N MET A 367 5.78 -0.59 -17.63
CA MET A 367 5.41 -1.95 -17.22
C MET A 367 6.27 -3.01 -17.91
#